data_2b8ff6241a0fca40c805ec9a2db5d8f1
#
_entry.id   2b8ff6241a0fca40c805ec9a2db5d8f1
#
_cell.length_a   1.000
_cell.length_b   1.000
_cell.length_c   1.000
_cell.angle_alpha   90.00
_cell.angle_beta   90.00
_cell.angle_gamma   90.00
#
_symmetry.space_group_name_H-M   'P 1'
#
loop_
_entity.id
_entity.type
_entity.pdbx_description
1 polymer ?
#
loop_
_entity_poly.entity_id
_entity_poly.type
_entity_poly.pdbx_seq_one_letter_code
_entity_poly.pdbx_strand_id
1 'polypeptide(L)'
;MNRMKKLLALVLALALALSLAACGSARSDIIGTWQGRVDMTDYIVSKGDAGIGAVLSAMEADIPIESMENYLPEFALMCTYVFREDGTYTFTMDEASMQLVLEAYHAGVEAYFRYFYAQVLCQTLVELGMAEQVNGVEELEAILGVSLDEAIAEMLGMELHPFVSLLLEETIGGAEAYASRFNSEGKYKARDGKLWLSAGLEYHVDPESYDYYSIAGNILTIEEGSPSEGEVSAMVFPLVFEKIA
;
A
#
# COMPACT_ATOMS: atom_id res chain seq x y z
N MET A 1 -54.40 16.87 36.56
CA MET A 1 -53.67 17.57 35.49
C MET A 1 -52.19 17.87 35.76
N ASN A 2 -51.78 18.14 37.03
CA ASN A 2 -50.38 18.47 37.36
C ASN A 2 -49.35 17.31 37.36
N ARG A 3 -49.80 16.05 37.61
CA ARG A 3 -48.86 14.90 37.66
C ARG A 3 -48.42 14.47 36.25
N MET A 4 -49.30 14.51 35.27
CA MET A 4 -49.01 14.14 33.88
C MET A 4 -48.06 15.13 33.18
N LYS A 5 -48.23 16.44 33.48
CA LYS A 5 -47.32 17.49 32.98
C LYS A 5 -45.91 17.34 33.56
N LYS A 6 -45.80 16.96 34.84
CA LYS A 6 -44.49 16.71 35.49
C LYS A 6 -43.81 15.46 34.96
N LEU A 7 -44.54 14.39 34.62
CA LEU A 7 -44.02 13.18 34.01
C LEU A 7 -43.53 13.44 32.62
N LEU A 8 -44.31 14.20 31.82
CA LEU A 8 -43.93 14.59 30.46
C LEU A 8 -42.64 15.46 30.46
N ALA A 9 -42.55 16.42 31.38
CA ALA A 9 -41.37 17.25 31.51
C ALA A 9 -40.13 16.45 31.95
N LEU A 10 -40.30 15.43 32.83
CA LEU A 10 -39.21 14.55 33.24
C LEU A 10 -38.73 13.66 32.08
N VAL A 11 -39.64 13.11 31.26
CA VAL A 11 -39.29 12.31 30.09
C VAL A 11 -38.60 13.17 29.03
N LEU A 12 -39.07 14.40 28.81
CA LEU A 12 -38.42 15.33 27.89
C LEU A 12 -37.02 15.75 28.36
N ALA A 13 -36.85 15.99 29.65
CA ALA A 13 -35.55 16.32 30.26
C ALA A 13 -34.58 15.13 30.19
N LEU A 14 -35.07 13.90 30.40
CA LEU A 14 -34.28 12.69 30.24
C LEU A 14 -33.87 12.44 28.79
N ALA A 15 -34.80 12.65 27.84
CA ALA A 15 -34.49 12.55 26.40
C ALA A 15 -33.47 13.60 25.94
N LEU A 16 -33.58 14.84 26.44
CA LEU A 16 -32.61 15.90 26.19
C LEU A 16 -31.24 15.60 26.84
N ALA A 17 -31.22 15.06 28.08
CA ALA A 17 -29.97 14.67 28.72
C ALA A 17 -29.29 13.50 28.00
N LEU A 18 -30.04 12.53 27.48
CA LEU A 18 -29.53 11.42 26.69
C LEU A 18 -29.04 11.89 25.32
N SER A 19 -29.72 12.86 24.68
CA SER A 19 -29.25 13.44 23.41
C SER A 19 -28.00 14.30 23.55
N LEU A 20 -27.82 14.99 24.70
CA LEU A 20 -26.62 15.75 25.01
C LEU A 20 -25.43 14.85 25.40
N ALA A 21 -25.70 13.69 26.01
CA ALA A 21 -24.66 12.69 26.29
C ALA A 21 -24.19 11.99 25.01
N ALA A 22 -25.06 11.83 24.01
CA ALA A 22 -24.70 11.28 22.70
C ALA A 22 -23.88 12.24 21.82
N CYS A 23 -23.97 13.56 22.04
CA CYS A 23 -23.22 14.56 21.29
C CYS A 23 -21.78 14.83 21.77
N GLY A 24 -21.36 14.28 22.94
CA GLY A 24 -20.08 14.56 23.57
C GLY A 24 -18.99 13.52 23.36
N SER A 25 -19.31 12.32 22.83
CA SER A 25 -18.39 11.17 22.86
C SER A 25 -17.56 10.93 21.59
N ALA A 26 -17.91 11.54 20.45
CA ALA A 26 -17.29 11.21 19.16
C ALA A 26 -15.77 11.43 19.14
N ARG A 27 -15.22 12.36 19.93
CA ARG A 27 -13.78 12.60 20.01
C ARG A 27 -13.07 11.62 20.93
N SER A 28 -13.74 11.11 21.96
CA SER A 28 -13.14 10.21 22.94
C SER A 28 -12.95 8.78 22.41
N ASP A 29 -13.79 8.36 21.49
CA ASP A 29 -13.86 6.98 21.06
C ASP A 29 -12.71 6.61 20.12
N ILE A 30 -12.23 7.56 19.28
CA ILE A 30 -11.10 7.34 18.37
C ILE A 30 -9.73 7.38 19.08
N ILE A 31 -9.65 7.99 20.28
CA ILE A 31 -8.40 8.09 21.03
C ILE A 31 -7.87 6.70 21.37
N GLY A 32 -6.57 6.51 21.10
CA GLY A 32 -5.86 5.25 21.35
C GLY A 32 -4.94 4.87 20.21
N THR A 33 -4.42 3.66 20.32
CA THR A 33 -3.53 3.06 19.31
C THR A 33 -4.30 2.02 18.53
N TRP A 34 -4.27 2.17 17.22
CA TRP A 34 -5.00 1.33 16.28
C TRP A 34 -4.02 0.72 15.27
N GLN A 35 -4.07 -0.59 15.08
CA GLN A 35 -3.19 -1.30 14.18
C GLN A 35 -3.99 -2.09 13.15
N GLY A 36 -3.55 -2.06 11.89
CA GLY A 36 -4.22 -2.76 10.80
C GLY A 36 -3.31 -3.01 9.62
N ARG A 37 -3.74 -3.90 8.74
CA ARG A 37 -3.06 -4.13 7.45
C ARG A 37 -3.69 -3.23 6.40
N VAL A 38 -2.84 -2.50 5.70
CA VAL A 38 -3.23 -1.59 4.62
C VAL A 38 -2.70 -2.16 3.31
N ASP A 39 -3.59 -2.38 2.36
CA ASP A 39 -3.22 -2.81 1.02
C ASP A 39 -2.76 -1.59 0.20
N MET A 40 -1.54 -1.68 -0.32
CA MET A 40 -0.91 -0.67 -1.17
C MET A 40 -0.47 -1.27 -2.51
N THR A 41 -0.99 -2.41 -2.89
CA THR A 41 -0.57 -3.16 -4.08
C THR A 41 -0.63 -2.29 -5.32
N ASP A 42 -1.77 -1.70 -5.63
CA ASP A 42 -1.95 -0.87 -6.83
C ASP A 42 -0.99 0.32 -6.88
N TYR A 43 -0.73 0.95 -5.72
CA TYR A 43 0.19 2.07 -5.63
C TYR A 43 1.64 1.65 -5.89
N ILE A 44 2.11 0.57 -5.26
CA ILE A 44 3.49 0.10 -5.38
C ILE A 44 3.73 -0.43 -6.79
N VAL A 45 2.79 -1.20 -7.34
CA VAL A 45 2.86 -1.71 -8.73
C VAL A 45 2.93 -0.55 -9.71
N SER A 46 2.04 0.45 -9.61
CA SER A 46 2.02 1.60 -10.52
C SER A 46 3.31 2.43 -10.50
N LYS A 47 4.01 2.49 -9.36
CA LYS A 47 5.31 3.16 -9.21
C LYS A 47 6.46 2.32 -9.71
N GLY A 48 6.42 1.01 -9.43
CA GLY A 48 7.40 0.04 -9.91
C GLY A 48 7.37 -0.11 -11.44
N ASP A 49 6.18 -0.20 -12.02
CA ASP A 49 5.99 -0.29 -13.48
C ASP A 49 6.63 0.89 -14.22
N ALA A 50 6.59 2.08 -13.67
CA ALA A 50 7.21 3.26 -14.29
C ALA A 50 8.73 3.11 -14.43
N GLY A 51 9.41 2.49 -13.46
CA GLY A 51 10.86 2.25 -13.48
C GLY A 51 11.25 1.05 -14.34
N ILE A 52 10.62 -0.11 -14.07
CA ILE A 52 10.90 -1.37 -14.78
C ILE A 52 10.39 -1.30 -16.22
N GLY A 53 9.23 -0.70 -16.46
CA GLY A 53 8.70 -0.48 -17.80
C GLY A 53 9.61 0.36 -18.69
N ALA A 54 10.34 1.34 -18.12
CA ALA A 54 11.34 2.10 -18.85
C ALA A 54 12.53 1.22 -19.28
N VAL A 55 12.97 0.31 -18.41
CA VAL A 55 14.04 -0.65 -18.72
C VAL A 55 13.60 -1.60 -19.84
N LEU A 56 12.40 -2.17 -19.71
CA LEU A 56 11.85 -3.10 -20.72
C LEU A 56 11.61 -2.41 -22.08
N SER A 57 11.10 -1.17 -22.05
CA SER A 57 10.91 -0.38 -23.28
C SER A 57 12.24 -0.05 -23.99
N ALA A 58 13.32 0.12 -23.22
CA ALA A 58 14.66 0.36 -23.76
C ALA A 58 15.25 -0.88 -24.44
N MET A 59 14.71 -2.07 -24.16
CA MET A 59 15.15 -3.33 -24.75
C MET A 59 14.51 -3.63 -26.11
N GLU A 60 13.59 -2.77 -26.61
CA GLU A 60 12.91 -2.85 -27.93
C GLU A 60 12.38 -4.25 -28.29
N ALA A 61 11.95 -5.02 -27.29
CA ALA A 61 11.51 -6.39 -27.49
C ALA A 61 10.05 -6.43 -27.94
N ASP A 62 9.80 -6.77 -29.19
CA ASP A 62 8.45 -7.03 -29.75
C ASP A 62 7.99 -8.47 -29.41
N ILE A 63 8.10 -8.82 -28.12
CA ILE A 63 7.83 -10.16 -27.60
C ILE A 63 6.53 -10.11 -26.80
N PRO A 64 5.59 -11.06 -27.01
CA PRO A 64 4.41 -11.16 -26.18
C PRO A 64 4.81 -11.62 -24.76
N ILE A 65 4.85 -10.69 -23.83
CA ILE A 65 5.28 -10.90 -22.46
C ILE A 65 4.06 -10.88 -21.55
N GLU A 66 4.04 -11.74 -20.52
CA GLU A 66 3.06 -11.67 -19.44
C GLU A 66 3.24 -10.37 -18.65
N SER A 67 2.14 -9.89 -18.03
CA SER A 67 2.21 -8.73 -17.14
C SER A 67 3.08 -9.04 -15.91
N MET A 68 3.91 -8.08 -15.50
CA MET A 68 4.71 -8.18 -14.29
C MET A 68 3.84 -8.38 -13.04
N GLU A 69 2.60 -7.87 -13.05
CA GLU A 69 1.64 -8.04 -11.94
C GLU A 69 1.44 -9.51 -11.55
N ASN A 70 1.57 -10.45 -12.50
CA ASN A 70 1.45 -11.89 -12.22
C ASN A 70 2.58 -12.45 -11.33
N TYR A 71 3.66 -11.72 -11.18
CA TYR A 71 4.86 -12.11 -10.43
C TYR A 71 4.99 -11.35 -9.10
N LEU A 72 4.20 -10.30 -8.90
CA LEU A 72 4.31 -9.48 -7.72
C LEU A 72 3.43 -10.01 -6.57
N PRO A 73 3.90 -9.90 -5.32
CA PRO A 73 3.10 -10.25 -4.16
C PRO A 73 2.02 -9.20 -3.88
N GLU A 74 1.07 -9.54 -3.02
CA GLU A 74 0.19 -8.56 -2.39
C GLU A 74 0.99 -7.70 -1.40
N PHE A 75 0.88 -6.38 -1.50
CA PHE A 75 1.58 -5.42 -0.67
C PHE A 75 0.72 -4.95 0.52
N ALA A 76 0.38 -5.87 1.40
CA ALA A 76 -0.37 -5.57 2.61
C ALA A 76 0.57 -5.27 3.78
N LEU A 77 0.68 -4.00 4.15
CA LEU A 77 1.60 -3.48 5.15
C LEU A 77 0.93 -3.30 6.51
N MET A 78 1.62 -3.63 7.58
CA MET A 78 1.17 -3.34 8.93
C MET A 78 1.35 -1.85 9.22
N CYS A 79 0.26 -1.17 9.59
CA CYS A 79 0.23 0.25 9.87
C CYS A 79 -0.36 0.52 11.24
N THR A 80 0.06 1.62 11.86
CA THR A 80 -0.39 2.02 13.19
C THR A 80 -0.80 3.49 13.19
N TYR A 81 -2.06 3.77 13.58
CA TYR A 81 -2.53 5.08 13.97
C TYR A 81 -2.46 5.25 15.49
N VAL A 82 -1.97 6.39 15.94
CA VAL A 82 -2.08 6.83 17.35
C VAL A 82 -2.81 8.16 17.39
N PHE A 83 -4.05 8.17 17.88
CA PHE A 83 -4.81 9.39 18.11
C PHE A 83 -4.72 9.79 19.58
N ARG A 84 -4.30 11.03 19.87
CA ARG A 84 -4.05 11.53 21.23
C ARG A 84 -5.13 12.51 21.69
N GLU A 85 -5.28 12.64 22.99
CA GLU A 85 -6.25 13.55 23.62
C GLU A 85 -6.03 15.03 23.27
N ASP A 86 -4.80 15.41 22.98
CA ASP A 86 -4.44 16.78 22.60
C ASP A 86 -4.89 17.15 21.18
N GLY A 87 -5.40 16.17 20.42
CA GLY A 87 -5.85 16.36 19.03
C GLY A 87 -4.74 16.19 18.01
N THR A 88 -3.64 15.54 18.39
CA THR A 88 -2.58 15.14 17.48
C THR A 88 -2.70 13.68 17.10
N TYR A 89 -2.18 13.31 15.91
CA TYR A 89 -2.08 11.93 15.50
C TYR A 89 -0.68 11.63 14.96
N THR A 90 -0.34 10.35 14.93
CA THR A 90 0.74 9.81 14.11
C THR A 90 0.23 8.60 13.34
N PHE A 91 0.69 8.47 12.12
CA PHE A 91 0.53 7.28 11.30
C PHE A 91 1.93 6.74 10.97
N THR A 92 2.15 5.47 11.21
CA THR A 92 3.44 4.83 10.96
C THR A 92 3.25 3.49 10.27
N MET A 93 4.11 3.20 9.30
CA MET A 93 4.26 1.88 8.72
C MET A 93 5.30 1.08 9.50
N ASP A 94 5.02 -0.19 9.71
CA ASP A 94 5.94 -1.10 10.39
C ASP A 94 7.10 -1.47 9.46
N GLU A 95 8.34 -1.18 9.90
CA GLU A 95 9.56 -1.40 9.12
C GLU A 95 9.78 -2.88 8.82
N ALA A 96 9.50 -3.78 9.78
CA ALA A 96 9.68 -5.21 9.57
C ALA A 96 8.68 -5.76 8.54
N SER A 97 7.44 -5.26 8.57
CA SER A 97 6.43 -5.56 7.55
C SER A 97 6.86 -5.06 6.17
N MET A 98 7.41 -3.84 6.08
CA MET A 98 7.94 -3.27 4.85
C MET A 98 9.12 -4.10 4.31
N GLN A 99 10.05 -4.52 5.18
CA GLN A 99 11.17 -5.34 4.77
C GLN A 99 10.73 -6.65 4.11
N LEU A 100 9.76 -7.35 4.71
CA LEU A 100 9.21 -8.59 4.16
C LEU A 100 8.55 -8.38 2.79
N VAL A 101 7.82 -7.28 2.65
CA VAL A 101 7.17 -6.92 1.39
C VAL A 101 8.20 -6.60 0.30
N LEU A 102 9.25 -5.85 0.62
CA LEU A 102 10.33 -5.52 -0.33
C LEU A 102 11.14 -6.77 -0.75
N GLU A 103 11.40 -7.69 0.17
CA GLU A 103 12.03 -8.98 -0.14
C GLU A 103 11.17 -9.80 -1.12
N ALA A 104 9.85 -9.88 -0.87
CA ALA A 104 8.94 -10.55 -1.77
C ALA A 104 8.81 -9.84 -3.13
N TYR A 105 8.83 -8.51 -3.15
CA TYR A 105 8.86 -7.72 -4.37
C TYR A 105 10.12 -7.98 -5.19
N HIS A 106 11.29 -7.97 -4.54
CA HIS A 106 12.55 -8.31 -5.17
C HIS A 106 12.49 -9.68 -5.84
N ALA A 107 12.02 -10.70 -5.11
CA ALA A 107 11.88 -12.04 -5.64
C ALA A 107 10.91 -12.12 -6.83
N GLY A 108 9.81 -11.38 -6.79
CA GLY A 108 8.85 -11.29 -7.88
C GLY A 108 9.44 -10.63 -9.13
N VAL A 109 10.13 -9.50 -8.96
CA VAL A 109 10.84 -8.80 -10.05
C VAL A 109 11.92 -9.69 -10.67
N GLU A 110 12.70 -10.40 -9.84
CA GLU A 110 13.72 -11.34 -10.31
C GLU A 110 13.10 -12.48 -11.13
N ALA A 111 11.99 -13.07 -10.65
CA ALA A 111 11.27 -14.11 -11.37
C ALA A 111 10.72 -13.60 -12.71
N TYR A 112 10.20 -12.37 -12.73
CA TYR A 112 9.74 -11.73 -13.95
C TYR A 112 10.85 -11.48 -14.97
N PHE A 113 12.01 -10.94 -14.57
CA PHE A 113 13.15 -10.76 -15.46
C PHE A 113 13.69 -12.10 -15.99
N ARG A 114 13.73 -13.14 -15.15
CA ARG A 114 14.11 -14.47 -15.57
C ARG A 114 13.19 -15.00 -16.66
N TYR A 115 11.87 -14.85 -16.49
CA TYR A 115 10.88 -15.17 -17.52
C TYR A 115 11.11 -14.37 -18.79
N PHE A 116 11.26 -13.04 -18.66
CA PHE A 116 11.49 -12.14 -19.79
C PHE A 116 12.72 -12.56 -20.62
N TYR A 117 13.86 -12.75 -19.98
CA TYR A 117 15.08 -13.16 -20.69
C TYR A 117 14.96 -14.54 -21.31
N ALA A 118 14.26 -15.47 -20.68
CA ALA A 118 13.96 -16.77 -21.31
C ALA A 118 13.19 -16.60 -22.62
N GLN A 119 12.17 -15.72 -22.66
CA GLN A 119 11.42 -15.44 -23.88
C GLN A 119 12.29 -14.79 -24.95
N VAL A 120 13.12 -13.81 -24.59
CA VAL A 120 14.07 -13.15 -25.50
C VAL A 120 15.01 -14.18 -26.12
N LEU A 121 15.61 -15.04 -25.31
CA LEU A 121 16.55 -16.08 -25.78
C LEU A 121 15.85 -17.11 -26.69
N CYS A 122 14.66 -17.57 -26.31
CA CYS A 122 13.87 -18.49 -27.14
C CYS A 122 13.60 -17.89 -28.52
N GLN A 123 13.12 -16.66 -28.57
CA GLN A 123 12.84 -15.97 -29.84
C GLN A 123 14.13 -15.78 -30.66
N THR A 124 15.22 -15.37 -30.04
CA THR A 124 16.51 -15.17 -30.67
C THR A 124 17.01 -16.46 -31.37
N LEU A 125 16.90 -17.61 -30.69
CA LEU A 125 17.30 -18.90 -31.24
C LEU A 125 16.47 -19.32 -32.48
N VAL A 126 15.16 -19.01 -32.44
CA VAL A 126 14.27 -19.25 -33.59
C VAL A 126 14.63 -18.34 -34.76
N GLU A 127 14.85 -17.06 -34.50
CA GLU A 127 15.24 -16.08 -35.56
C GLU A 127 16.60 -16.39 -36.19
N LEU A 128 17.54 -16.93 -35.42
CA LEU A 128 18.83 -17.39 -35.91
C LEU A 128 18.76 -18.74 -36.65
N GLY A 129 17.59 -19.38 -36.68
CA GLY A 129 17.38 -20.69 -37.31
C GLY A 129 18.06 -21.85 -36.53
N MET A 130 18.39 -21.66 -35.28
CA MET A 130 19.00 -22.69 -34.43
C MET A 130 17.97 -23.68 -33.90
N ALA A 131 16.70 -23.27 -33.84
CA ALA A 131 15.54 -24.10 -33.53
C ALA A 131 14.32 -23.68 -34.33
N GLU A 132 13.38 -24.60 -34.62
CA GLU A 132 12.08 -24.23 -35.20
C GLU A 132 11.14 -23.67 -34.15
N GLN A 133 11.26 -24.15 -32.91
CA GLN A 133 10.52 -23.75 -31.70
C GLN A 133 11.35 -24.13 -30.49
N VAL A 134 11.21 -23.41 -29.38
CA VAL A 134 11.80 -23.75 -28.09
C VAL A 134 10.67 -23.86 -27.05
N ASN A 135 10.52 -25.04 -26.43
CA ASN A 135 9.42 -25.35 -25.51
C ASN A 135 9.89 -25.37 -24.06
N GLY A 136 10.15 -24.19 -23.50
CA GLY A 136 10.51 -24.03 -22.10
C GLY A 136 12.00 -24.00 -21.80
N VAL A 137 12.31 -23.79 -20.52
CA VAL A 137 13.67 -23.53 -20.03
C VAL A 137 14.61 -24.73 -20.25
N GLU A 138 14.15 -25.96 -20.02
CA GLU A 138 14.98 -27.15 -20.17
C GLU A 138 15.50 -27.34 -21.61
N GLU A 139 14.65 -27.10 -22.61
CA GLU A 139 15.04 -27.17 -24.01
C GLU A 139 15.97 -26.01 -24.40
N LEU A 140 15.69 -24.80 -23.87
CA LEU A 140 16.52 -23.62 -24.03
C LEU A 140 17.95 -23.88 -23.51
N GLU A 141 18.10 -24.36 -22.29
CA GLU A 141 19.40 -24.68 -21.69
C GLU A 141 20.15 -25.79 -22.45
N ALA A 142 19.41 -26.79 -22.96
CA ALA A 142 20.00 -27.86 -23.77
C ALA A 142 20.57 -27.32 -25.09
N ILE A 143 19.91 -26.35 -25.74
CA ILE A 143 20.39 -25.70 -26.96
C ILE A 143 21.57 -24.77 -26.67
N LEU A 144 21.49 -23.98 -25.60
CA LEU A 144 22.54 -23.05 -25.19
C LEU A 144 23.80 -23.74 -24.69
N GLY A 145 23.67 -24.93 -24.07
CA GLY A 145 24.74 -25.67 -23.42
C GLY A 145 25.18 -25.07 -22.08
N VAL A 146 24.42 -24.11 -21.57
CA VAL A 146 24.62 -23.45 -20.26
C VAL A 146 23.26 -23.24 -19.59
N SER A 147 23.24 -23.01 -18.28
CA SER A 147 22.00 -22.71 -17.56
C SER A 147 21.42 -21.35 -18.00
N LEU A 148 20.12 -21.17 -17.82
CA LEU A 148 19.45 -19.88 -18.10
C LEU A 148 20.09 -18.76 -17.27
N ASP A 149 20.43 -19.02 -15.99
CA ASP A 149 21.02 -18.02 -15.10
C ASP A 149 22.43 -17.60 -15.57
N GLU A 150 23.23 -18.53 -16.08
CA GLU A 150 24.54 -18.24 -16.68
C GLU A 150 24.38 -17.43 -17.98
N ALA A 151 23.43 -17.76 -18.84
CA ALA A 151 23.14 -17.01 -20.05
C ALA A 151 22.69 -15.58 -19.75
N ILE A 152 21.80 -15.40 -18.77
CA ILE A 152 21.36 -14.08 -18.31
C ILE A 152 22.54 -13.28 -17.74
N ALA A 153 23.35 -13.91 -16.90
CA ALA A 153 24.53 -13.26 -16.30
C ALA A 153 25.53 -12.78 -17.36
N GLU A 154 25.73 -13.56 -18.44
CA GLU A 154 26.57 -13.15 -19.56
C GLU A 154 25.98 -11.94 -20.31
N MET A 155 24.65 -11.93 -20.54
CA MET A 155 23.97 -10.81 -21.20
C MET A 155 24.00 -9.52 -20.39
N LEU A 156 23.82 -9.61 -19.06
CA LEU A 156 23.82 -8.47 -18.15
C LEU A 156 25.22 -8.01 -17.73
N GLY A 157 26.24 -8.87 -17.88
CA GLY A 157 27.57 -8.66 -17.30
C GLY A 157 27.64 -8.82 -15.77
N MET A 158 26.55 -9.30 -15.16
CA MET A 158 26.44 -9.63 -13.74
C MET A 158 25.30 -10.61 -13.47
N GLU A 159 25.27 -11.26 -12.32
CA GLU A 159 24.17 -12.12 -11.92
C GLU A 159 22.84 -11.34 -11.82
N LEU A 160 21.70 -12.01 -12.07
CA LEU A 160 20.39 -11.39 -12.09
C LEU A 160 20.00 -10.79 -10.73
N HIS A 161 20.29 -11.49 -9.63
CA HIS A 161 19.96 -11.02 -8.28
C HIS A 161 20.65 -9.67 -7.91
N PRO A 162 21.96 -9.47 -8.08
CA PRO A 162 22.59 -8.16 -7.92
C PRO A 162 22.04 -7.10 -8.87
N PHE A 163 21.71 -7.45 -10.11
CA PHE A 163 21.12 -6.52 -11.07
C PHE A 163 19.78 -5.98 -10.58
N VAL A 164 18.88 -6.87 -10.14
CA VAL A 164 17.56 -6.47 -9.60
C VAL A 164 17.76 -5.67 -8.30
N SER A 165 18.71 -6.05 -7.45
CA SER A 165 19.01 -5.30 -6.22
C SER A 165 19.39 -3.85 -6.51
N LEU A 166 20.29 -3.62 -7.48
CA LEU A 166 20.68 -2.27 -7.89
C LEU A 166 19.52 -1.45 -8.45
N LEU A 167 18.70 -2.09 -9.30
CA LEU A 167 17.52 -1.45 -9.89
C LEU A 167 16.53 -1.00 -8.81
N LEU A 168 16.27 -1.85 -7.83
CA LEU A 168 15.32 -1.55 -6.75
C LEU A 168 15.90 -0.55 -5.73
N GLU A 169 17.19 -0.62 -5.43
CA GLU A 169 17.84 0.36 -4.54
C GLU A 169 17.76 1.77 -5.12
N GLU A 170 17.95 1.92 -6.42
CA GLU A 170 17.83 3.22 -7.10
C GLU A 170 16.37 3.73 -7.12
N THR A 171 15.39 2.83 -7.25
CA THR A 171 13.98 3.19 -7.42
C THR A 171 13.25 3.37 -6.09
N ILE A 172 13.46 2.46 -5.17
CA ILE A 172 12.70 2.34 -3.91
C ILE A 172 13.54 2.80 -2.71
N GLY A 173 14.81 2.44 -2.66
CA GLY A 173 15.68 2.56 -1.49
C GLY A 173 15.45 1.44 -0.48
N GLY A 174 15.97 1.58 0.75
CA GLY A 174 15.78 0.61 1.82
C GLY A 174 14.40 0.70 2.48
N ALA A 175 14.02 -0.35 3.23
CA ALA A 175 12.73 -0.46 3.90
C ALA A 175 12.41 0.71 4.83
N GLU A 176 13.38 1.14 5.65
CA GLU A 176 13.24 2.30 6.55
C GLU A 176 12.96 3.60 5.76
N ALA A 177 13.78 3.86 4.73
CA ALA A 177 13.63 5.06 3.91
C ALA A 177 12.30 5.06 3.14
N TYR A 178 11.84 3.90 2.68
CA TYR A 178 10.58 3.78 1.98
C TYR A 178 9.38 3.91 2.92
N ALA A 179 9.37 3.21 4.06
CA ALA A 179 8.34 3.33 5.09
C ALA A 179 8.21 4.76 5.61
N SER A 180 9.33 5.46 5.80
CA SER A 180 9.34 6.84 6.31
C SER A 180 8.61 7.84 5.39
N ARG A 181 8.52 7.55 4.08
CA ARG A 181 7.78 8.41 3.12
C ARG A 181 6.28 8.43 3.37
N PHE A 182 5.75 7.38 3.98
CA PHE A 182 4.32 7.24 4.32
C PHE A 182 4.02 7.60 5.77
N ASN A 183 5.05 7.69 6.62
CA ASN A 183 4.87 8.11 8.00
C ASN A 183 4.41 9.57 8.04
N SER A 184 3.38 9.82 8.80
CA SER A 184 2.84 11.17 8.97
C SER A 184 2.50 11.48 10.43
N GLU A 185 2.59 12.74 10.77
CA GLU A 185 2.10 13.27 12.03
C GLU A 185 1.36 14.57 11.79
N GLY A 186 0.36 14.85 12.59
CA GLY A 186 -0.41 16.07 12.42
C GLY A 186 -1.48 16.25 13.47
N LYS A 187 -2.41 17.15 13.17
CA LYS A 187 -3.60 17.39 13.99
C LYS A 187 -4.77 16.66 13.37
N TYR A 188 -5.67 16.18 14.21
CA TYR A 188 -6.89 15.59 13.75
C TYR A 188 -8.12 16.24 14.39
N LYS A 189 -9.24 16.09 13.71
CA LYS A 189 -10.57 16.38 14.20
C LYS A 189 -11.48 15.21 13.81
N ALA A 190 -12.16 14.63 14.78
CA ALA A 190 -13.13 13.58 14.57
C ALA A 190 -14.50 14.04 15.07
N ARG A 191 -15.50 14.06 14.22
CA ARG A 191 -16.86 14.50 14.56
C ARG A 191 -17.88 14.02 13.54
N ASP A 192 -19.02 13.56 14.02
CA ASP A 192 -20.17 13.20 13.18
C ASP A 192 -19.83 12.16 12.08
N GLY A 193 -18.95 11.18 12.42
CA GLY A 193 -18.48 10.16 11.48
C GLY A 193 -17.50 10.65 10.43
N LYS A 194 -16.95 11.86 10.57
CA LYS A 194 -15.93 12.43 9.70
C LYS A 194 -14.62 12.60 10.45
N LEU A 195 -13.54 12.25 9.79
CA LEU A 195 -12.16 12.35 10.26
C LEU A 195 -11.37 13.30 9.34
N TRP A 196 -10.93 14.40 9.90
CA TRP A 196 -10.04 15.35 9.24
C TRP A 196 -8.62 15.14 9.76
N LEU A 197 -7.66 15.04 8.86
CA LEU A 197 -6.24 14.95 9.16
C LEU A 197 -5.51 16.14 8.54
N SER A 198 -4.55 16.75 9.27
CA SER A 198 -3.68 17.74 8.69
C SER A 198 -2.37 17.11 8.22
N ALA A 199 -1.73 17.68 7.21
CA ALA A 199 -0.47 17.21 6.66
C ALA A 199 0.76 17.48 7.58
N GLY A 200 0.55 17.98 8.81
CA GLY A 200 1.60 18.22 9.78
C GLY A 200 1.11 19.02 10.99
N LEU A 201 1.91 19.04 12.06
CA LEU A 201 1.55 19.67 13.33
C LEU A 201 1.35 21.21 13.22
N GLU A 202 1.98 21.86 12.28
CA GLU A 202 1.89 23.29 12.04
C GLU A 202 0.68 23.70 11.18
N TYR A 203 0.09 22.73 10.46
CA TYR A 203 -1.05 22.99 9.59
C TYR A 203 -2.39 22.87 10.34
N HIS A 204 -3.38 23.55 9.81
CA HIS A 204 -4.77 23.37 10.22
C HIS A 204 -5.40 22.26 9.39
N VAL A 205 -6.37 21.57 9.97
CA VAL A 205 -7.18 20.62 9.21
C VAL A 205 -8.00 21.37 8.16
N ASP A 206 -7.98 20.88 6.92
CA ASP A 206 -8.82 21.38 5.86
C ASP A 206 -10.27 20.91 6.11
N PRO A 207 -11.25 21.82 6.22
CA PRO A 207 -12.64 21.43 6.47
C PRO A 207 -13.29 20.70 5.28
N GLU A 208 -12.74 20.82 4.07
CA GLU A 208 -13.26 20.22 2.84
C GLU A 208 -12.63 18.83 2.56
N SER A 209 -11.44 18.56 3.15
CA SER A 209 -10.76 17.28 3.02
C SER A 209 -10.99 16.41 4.26
N TYR A 210 -11.73 15.33 4.13
CA TYR A 210 -12.05 14.43 5.22
C TYR A 210 -12.33 13.02 4.73
N ASP A 211 -12.10 12.05 5.60
CA ASP A 211 -12.56 10.68 5.44
C ASP A 211 -13.77 10.39 6.31
N TYR A 212 -14.55 9.36 5.96
CA TYR A 212 -15.56 8.85 6.86
C TYR A 212 -14.94 7.83 7.82
N TYR A 213 -15.39 7.81 9.06
CA TYR A 213 -14.97 6.78 10.00
C TYR A 213 -16.14 6.24 10.81
N SER A 214 -15.99 5.00 11.24
CA SER A 214 -16.87 4.35 12.20
C SER A 214 -16.08 3.50 13.18
N ILE A 215 -16.61 3.35 14.40
CA ILE A 215 -16.01 2.51 15.43
C ILE A 215 -17.06 1.52 15.92
N ALA A 216 -16.74 0.23 15.85
CA ALA A 216 -17.59 -0.86 16.32
C ALA A 216 -16.77 -1.74 17.28
N GLY A 217 -16.97 -1.52 18.59
CA GLY A 217 -16.17 -2.17 19.62
C GLY A 217 -14.71 -1.73 19.57
N ASN A 218 -13.81 -2.65 19.24
CA ASN A 218 -12.37 -2.39 19.08
C ASN A 218 -11.93 -2.25 17.61
N ILE A 219 -12.86 -2.11 16.67
CA ILE A 219 -12.57 -1.95 15.25
C ILE A 219 -12.85 -0.51 14.83
N LEU A 220 -11.85 0.15 14.26
CA LEU A 220 -11.94 1.41 13.53
C LEU A 220 -11.95 1.11 12.04
N THR A 221 -12.97 1.57 11.34
CA THR A 221 -13.03 1.54 9.88
C THR A 221 -12.96 2.96 9.36
N ILE A 222 -12.06 3.21 8.40
CA ILE A 222 -11.95 4.49 7.69
C ILE A 222 -12.32 4.22 6.23
N GLU A 223 -13.27 4.98 5.72
CA GLU A 223 -13.76 4.92 4.35
C GLU A 223 -13.36 6.19 3.61
N GLU A 224 -13.14 6.08 2.32
CA GLU A 224 -12.80 7.22 1.48
C GLU A 224 -13.89 8.29 1.56
N GLY A 225 -13.48 9.51 1.84
CA GLY A 225 -14.37 10.66 1.96
C GLY A 225 -14.25 11.63 0.79
N SER A 226 -13.89 12.87 1.10
CA SER A 226 -13.65 13.93 0.13
C SER A 226 -12.14 14.26 0.14
N PRO A 227 -11.35 13.71 -0.78
CA PRO A 227 -9.93 14.02 -0.87
C PRO A 227 -9.73 15.49 -1.28
N SER A 228 -8.60 16.07 -0.90
CA SER A 228 -8.15 17.34 -1.45
C SER A 228 -7.95 17.22 -2.96
N GLU A 229 -8.24 18.30 -3.72
CA GLU A 229 -8.12 18.30 -5.17
C GLU A 229 -6.71 17.88 -5.62
N GLY A 230 -6.61 16.78 -6.36
CA GLY A 230 -5.37 16.28 -6.95
C GLY A 230 -4.60 15.23 -6.13
N GLU A 231 -5.05 14.86 -4.93
CA GLU A 231 -4.48 13.74 -4.18
C GLU A 231 -5.11 12.41 -4.64
N VAL A 232 -4.27 11.53 -5.15
CA VAL A 232 -4.62 10.11 -5.34
C VAL A 232 -4.23 9.40 -4.07
N SER A 233 -5.19 8.80 -3.38
CA SER A 233 -4.88 7.97 -2.20
C SER A 233 -3.93 6.85 -2.59
N ALA A 234 -2.83 6.72 -1.85
CA ALA A 234 -1.92 5.58 -1.98
C ALA A 234 -2.49 4.30 -1.35
N MET A 235 -3.62 4.40 -0.66
CA MET A 235 -4.21 3.33 0.14
C MET A 235 -5.56 2.91 -0.44
N VAL A 236 -5.82 1.61 -0.43
CA VAL A 236 -7.11 1.05 -0.87
C VAL A 236 -8.08 1.07 0.31
N PHE A 237 -9.17 1.79 0.17
CA PHE A 237 -10.24 1.83 1.18
C PHE A 237 -11.23 0.65 1.01
N PRO A 238 -11.92 0.23 2.10
CA PRO A 238 -11.85 0.77 3.46
C PRO A 238 -10.58 0.33 4.21
N LEU A 239 -10.03 1.22 5.06
CA LEU A 239 -8.96 0.88 5.97
C LEU A 239 -9.56 0.35 7.28
N VAL A 240 -9.08 -0.80 7.75
CA VAL A 240 -9.61 -1.45 8.95
C VAL A 240 -8.50 -1.65 9.97
N PHE A 241 -8.70 -1.13 11.18
CA PHE A 241 -7.74 -1.18 12.27
C PHE A 241 -8.39 -1.76 13.53
N GLU A 242 -7.61 -2.50 14.30
CA GLU A 242 -7.98 -2.99 15.62
C GLU A 242 -7.31 -2.17 16.71
N LYS A 243 -8.04 -1.85 17.76
CA LYS A 243 -7.52 -1.12 18.91
C LYS A 243 -6.61 -2.02 19.74
N ILE A 244 -5.38 -1.58 19.96
CA ILE A 244 -4.36 -2.34 20.73
C ILE A 244 -3.98 -1.66 22.04
N ALA A 245 -4.30 -0.39 22.23
CA ALA A 245 -4.09 0.36 23.48
C ALA A 245 -4.99 1.62 23.59
#